data_d7b68429fd5a371b983cfb3ab15e4064
#
_entry.id   d7b68429fd5a371b983cfb3ab15e4064
#
_cell.length_a   1.000
_cell.length_b   1.000
_cell.length_c   1.000
_cell.angle_alpha   90.00
_cell.angle_beta   90.00
_cell.angle_gamma   90.00
#
_symmetry.space_group_name_H-M   'P 1'
#
loop_
_entity.id
_entity.type
_entity.pdbx_description
1 polymer ?
#
loop_
_entity_poly.entity_id
_entity_poly.type
_entity_poly.pdbx_seq_one_letter_code
_entity_poly.pdbx_strand_id
1 'polypeptide(L)'
;MSKKELSWERMSIETLEREYSPSSCVTNYLELVQSYTSESKEISKLLKFEKDLIYGISIDETLDLCLAEVDDSPLVIFIHGGYWQLLSKNDCLFPAKDFFDVGISYCSIDYTLAPHANIDEMIEQCIRAVQWLYQSAIKYGYDEKKFFLIGSSAGAHLAAMTMLTDWENYDLPADIIKGCTLLSGVYDIRPIVKTYINEPLNLDMQTASMLSPLFKVRSHTANLIISW
;
A
#
# COMPACT_ATOMS: atom_id res chain seq x y z
N MET A 1 -11.56 18.72 -31.37
CA MET A 1 -11.33 19.52 -30.18
C MET A 1 -10.07 18.98 -29.52
N SER A 2 -9.01 19.79 -29.50
CA SER A 2 -7.74 19.44 -28.86
C SER A 2 -8.01 19.22 -27.37
N LYS A 3 -7.67 18.01 -26.86
CA LYS A 3 -7.57 17.74 -25.43
C LYS A 3 -6.43 18.63 -24.86
N LYS A 4 -6.75 19.88 -24.50
CA LYS A 4 -5.93 20.59 -23.51
C LYS A 4 -6.13 19.81 -22.22
N GLU A 5 -5.15 19.00 -21.87
CA GLU A 5 -5.07 18.36 -20.56
C GLU A 5 -5.27 19.46 -19.52
N LEU A 6 -6.26 19.28 -18.68
CA LEU A 6 -6.48 20.14 -17.52
C LEU A 6 -5.32 19.85 -16.57
N SER A 7 -4.24 20.63 -16.74
CA SER A 7 -3.13 20.57 -15.77
C SER A 7 -3.68 20.96 -14.41
N TRP A 8 -3.49 20.11 -13.39
CA TRP A 8 -3.89 20.37 -12.01
C TRP A 8 -3.37 21.73 -11.49
N GLU A 9 -2.27 22.23 -12.03
CA GLU A 9 -1.67 23.53 -11.70
C GLU A 9 -2.60 24.73 -11.98
N ARG A 10 -3.57 24.53 -12.89
CA ARG A 10 -4.57 25.56 -13.29
C ARG A 10 -5.90 25.40 -12.60
N MET A 11 -6.09 24.36 -11.81
CA MET A 11 -7.30 24.13 -11.06
C MET A 11 -7.37 25.05 -9.85
N SER A 12 -8.57 25.50 -9.49
CA SER A 12 -8.78 26.14 -8.20
C SER A 12 -8.60 25.14 -7.06
N ILE A 13 -8.33 25.62 -5.85
CA ILE A 13 -8.21 24.78 -4.65
C ILE A 13 -9.51 23.98 -4.47
N GLU A 14 -10.66 24.62 -4.58
CA GLU A 14 -11.99 23.97 -4.48
C GLU A 14 -12.14 22.83 -5.50
N THR A 15 -11.67 23.02 -6.74
CA THR A 15 -11.69 21.96 -7.75
C THR A 15 -10.75 20.83 -7.39
N LEU A 16 -9.53 21.13 -6.92
CA LEU A 16 -8.58 20.11 -6.49
C LEU A 16 -9.13 19.28 -5.31
N GLU A 17 -9.68 19.96 -4.31
CA GLU A 17 -10.26 19.29 -3.14
C GLU A 17 -11.41 18.35 -3.55
N ARG A 18 -12.27 18.76 -4.47
CA ARG A 18 -13.32 17.90 -4.99
C ARG A 18 -12.75 16.69 -5.75
N GLU A 19 -11.84 16.94 -6.70
CA GLU A 19 -11.28 15.87 -7.56
C GLU A 19 -10.41 14.88 -6.77
N TYR A 20 -9.77 15.32 -5.68
CA TYR A 20 -8.97 14.48 -4.80
C TYR A 20 -9.75 13.92 -3.59
N SER A 21 -11.05 14.15 -3.50
CA SER A 21 -11.90 13.61 -2.44
C SER A 21 -12.81 12.51 -2.97
N PRO A 22 -12.46 11.21 -2.83
CA PRO A 22 -13.30 10.10 -3.32
C PRO A 22 -14.72 10.13 -2.77
N SER A 23 -14.90 10.60 -1.52
CA SER A 23 -16.20 10.77 -0.90
C SER A 23 -17.12 11.78 -1.61
N SER A 24 -16.57 12.68 -2.43
CA SER A 24 -17.36 13.61 -3.25
C SER A 24 -17.93 12.96 -4.52
N CYS A 25 -17.39 11.82 -4.92
CA CYS A 25 -17.73 11.15 -6.18
C CYS A 25 -18.69 9.97 -5.98
N VAL A 26 -18.83 9.46 -4.74
CA VAL A 26 -19.59 8.25 -4.43
C VAL A 26 -20.56 8.50 -3.28
N THR A 27 -21.85 8.34 -3.50
CA THR A 27 -22.89 8.63 -2.51
C THR A 27 -22.90 7.68 -1.30
N ASN A 28 -22.43 6.44 -1.48
CA ASN A 28 -22.37 5.41 -0.44
C ASN A 28 -20.92 5.12 0.03
N TYR A 29 -20.03 6.11 -0.04
CA TYR A 29 -18.62 5.96 0.30
C TYR A 29 -18.39 5.34 1.69
N LEU A 30 -19.11 5.80 2.72
CA LEU A 30 -18.96 5.28 4.09
C LEU A 30 -19.39 3.82 4.20
N GLU A 31 -20.45 3.42 3.49
CA GLU A 31 -20.90 2.02 3.47
C GLU A 31 -19.86 1.12 2.82
N LEU A 32 -19.25 1.57 1.73
CA LEU A 32 -18.18 0.84 1.06
C LEU A 32 -16.93 0.68 1.95
N VAL A 33 -16.52 1.73 2.66
CA VAL A 33 -15.39 1.63 3.60
C VAL A 33 -15.74 0.70 4.76
N GLN A 34 -16.97 0.76 5.29
CA GLN A 34 -17.42 -0.12 6.36
C GLN A 34 -17.50 -1.59 5.91
N SER A 35 -17.78 -1.84 4.62
CA SER A 35 -17.79 -3.21 4.11
C SER A 35 -16.40 -3.88 4.21
N TYR A 36 -15.32 -3.15 3.96
CA TYR A 36 -13.96 -3.67 4.12
C TYR A 36 -13.71 -4.17 5.55
N THR A 37 -14.05 -3.35 6.55
CA THR A 37 -13.91 -3.74 7.97
C THR A 37 -14.77 -4.94 8.32
N SER A 38 -16.05 -4.95 7.88
CA SER A 38 -16.98 -6.04 8.21
C SER A 38 -16.58 -7.35 7.53
N GLU A 39 -16.21 -7.33 6.26
CA GLU A 39 -15.75 -8.50 5.52
C GLU A 39 -14.42 -9.02 6.08
N SER A 40 -13.47 -8.14 6.38
CA SER A 40 -12.20 -8.50 7.02
C SER A 40 -12.42 -9.20 8.36
N LYS A 41 -13.38 -8.71 9.16
CA LYS A 41 -13.74 -9.35 10.43
C LYS A 41 -14.32 -10.75 10.24
N GLU A 42 -15.12 -10.99 9.22
CA GLU A 42 -15.64 -12.33 8.93
C GLU A 42 -14.52 -13.26 8.43
N ILE A 43 -13.64 -12.79 7.54
CA ILE A 43 -12.49 -13.58 7.07
C ILE A 43 -11.53 -13.90 8.22
N SER A 44 -11.33 -12.98 9.17
CA SER A 44 -10.47 -13.23 10.33
C SER A 44 -11.00 -14.30 11.30
N LYS A 45 -12.28 -14.68 11.17
CA LYS A 45 -12.87 -15.81 11.91
C LYS A 45 -12.78 -17.12 11.14
N LEU A 46 -12.74 -17.05 9.81
CA LEU A 46 -12.71 -18.22 8.92
C LEU A 46 -11.30 -18.76 8.73
N LEU A 47 -10.30 -17.89 8.66
CA LEU A 47 -8.91 -18.24 8.43
C LEU A 47 -8.06 -17.99 9.67
N LYS A 48 -7.01 -18.81 9.82
CA LYS A 48 -6.02 -18.61 10.87
C LYS A 48 -5.02 -17.53 10.43
N PHE A 49 -4.87 -16.50 11.25
CA PHE A 49 -3.85 -15.49 11.11
C PHE A 49 -2.85 -15.55 12.26
N GLU A 50 -1.57 -15.49 11.95
CA GLU A 50 -0.55 -15.06 12.89
C GLU A 50 -0.65 -13.53 12.98
N LYS A 51 -1.13 -13.02 14.13
CA LYS A 51 -1.53 -11.61 14.28
C LYS A 51 -0.49 -10.79 14.99
N ASP A 52 -0.49 -9.49 14.70
CA ASP A 52 0.31 -8.47 15.37
C ASP A 52 1.80 -8.82 15.43
N LEU A 53 2.30 -9.42 14.33
CA LEU A 53 3.72 -9.72 14.20
C LEU A 53 4.49 -8.41 14.02
N ILE A 54 5.40 -8.13 14.95
CA ILE A 54 6.18 -6.89 14.97
C ILE A 54 7.32 -7.01 13.94
N TYR A 55 7.36 -6.07 12.99
CA TYR A 55 8.39 -6.04 11.95
C TYR A 55 9.36 -4.85 12.08
N GLY A 56 9.09 -3.91 12.96
CA GLY A 56 9.90 -2.71 13.15
C GLY A 56 9.89 -2.20 14.58
N ILE A 57 10.24 -0.94 14.77
CA ILE A 57 10.44 -0.33 16.10
C ILE A 57 9.25 0.49 16.59
N SER A 58 8.41 0.99 15.69
CA SER A 58 7.17 1.68 16.07
C SER A 58 6.12 0.66 16.53
N ILE A 59 5.24 1.09 17.42
CA ILE A 59 4.09 0.27 17.86
C ILE A 59 3.15 -0.10 16.71
N ASP A 60 3.14 0.72 15.66
CA ASP A 60 2.29 0.52 14.48
C ASP A 60 2.95 -0.40 13.44
N GLU A 61 4.25 -0.69 13.57
CA GLU A 61 4.96 -1.57 12.64
C GLU A 61 4.63 -3.04 12.91
N THR A 62 3.38 -3.40 12.63
CA THR A 62 2.83 -4.76 12.80
C THR A 62 2.20 -5.27 11.52
N LEU A 63 2.12 -6.59 11.39
CA LEU A 63 1.47 -7.24 10.27
C LEU A 63 0.68 -8.48 10.72
N ASP A 64 -0.33 -8.84 9.93
CA ASP A 64 -1.08 -10.08 10.08
C ASP A 64 -0.79 -10.99 8.90
N LEU A 65 -0.45 -12.25 9.16
CA LEU A 65 -0.01 -13.22 8.17
C LEU A 65 -0.95 -14.44 8.15
N CYS A 66 -1.55 -14.71 6.99
CA CYS A 66 -2.33 -15.91 6.71
C CYS A 66 -1.49 -16.82 5.80
N LEU A 67 -1.13 -18.00 6.29
CA LEU A 67 -0.32 -18.96 5.56
C LEU A 67 -1.19 -19.91 4.76
N ALA A 68 -0.87 -20.11 3.49
CA ALA A 68 -1.49 -21.15 2.68
C ALA A 68 -1.07 -22.55 3.18
N GLU A 69 -1.91 -23.56 2.91
CA GLU A 69 -1.64 -24.95 3.28
C GLU A 69 -0.74 -25.68 2.25
N VAL A 70 0.19 -24.95 1.66
CA VAL A 70 1.17 -25.43 0.66
C VAL A 70 2.55 -24.93 1.04
N ASP A 71 3.54 -25.82 1.04
CA ASP A 71 4.93 -25.46 1.25
C ASP A 71 5.44 -24.55 0.12
N ASP A 72 6.35 -23.65 0.43
CA ASP A 72 6.95 -22.68 -0.50
C ASP A 72 5.90 -21.87 -1.29
N SER A 73 4.79 -21.54 -0.62
CA SER A 73 3.72 -20.72 -1.22
C SER A 73 4.22 -19.34 -1.61
N PRO A 74 3.73 -18.72 -2.71
CA PRO A 74 3.90 -17.31 -2.94
C PRO A 74 3.32 -16.48 -1.80
N LEU A 75 3.85 -15.27 -1.58
CA LEU A 75 3.34 -14.33 -0.59
C LEU A 75 2.84 -13.04 -1.26
N VAL A 76 1.58 -12.71 -1.02
CA VAL A 76 1.01 -11.40 -1.33
C VAL A 76 1.07 -10.52 -0.09
N ILE A 77 1.61 -9.32 -0.25
CA ILE A 77 1.74 -8.28 0.79
C ILE A 77 0.80 -7.14 0.43
N PHE A 78 -0.22 -6.91 1.25
CA PHE A 78 -1.20 -5.87 1.04
C PHE A 78 -0.89 -4.63 1.89
N ILE A 79 -0.87 -3.46 1.24
CA ILE A 79 -0.66 -2.15 1.85
C ILE A 79 -1.96 -1.37 1.75
N HIS A 80 -2.55 -1.03 2.91
CA HIS A 80 -3.84 -0.36 2.98
C HIS A 80 -3.79 1.09 2.54
N GLY A 81 -4.95 1.62 2.14
CA GLY A 81 -5.17 3.02 1.76
C GLY A 81 -5.53 3.92 2.94
N GLY A 82 -6.38 4.93 2.67
CA GLY A 82 -6.87 5.85 3.69
C GLY A 82 -6.12 7.19 3.73
N TYR A 83 -5.60 7.66 2.61
CA TYR A 83 -4.85 8.92 2.49
C TYR A 83 -3.69 9.06 3.49
N TRP A 84 -3.03 7.95 3.85
CA TRP A 84 -1.94 7.88 4.85
C TRP A 84 -2.37 8.35 6.27
N GLN A 85 -3.67 8.45 6.53
CA GLN A 85 -4.27 9.03 7.74
C GLN A 85 -5.31 8.11 8.40
N LEU A 86 -5.81 7.11 7.68
CA LEU A 86 -6.93 6.27 8.08
C LEU A 86 -6.69 4.80 7.68
N LEU A 87 -7.56 3.93 8.19
CA LEU A 87 -7.56 2.50 8.00
C LEU A 87 -6.39 1.81 8.70
N SER A 88 -6.39 0.49 8.61
CA SER A 88 -5.39 -0.39 9.20
C SER A 88 -5.34 -1.72 8.47
N LYS A 89 -4.36 -2.56 8.82
CA LYS A 89 -4.28 -3.95 8.35
C LYS A 89 -5.56 -4.73 8.62
N ASN A 90 -6.28 -4.40 9.71
CA ASN A 90 -7.52 -5.09 10.09
C ASN A 90 -8.67 -4.83 9.11
N ASP A 91 -8.62 -3.73 8.35
CA ASP A 91 -9.62 -3.40 7.34
C ASP A 91 -9.33 -4.07 5.98
N CYS A 92 -8.21 -4.78 5.88
CA CYS A 92 -7.70 -5.32 4.62
C CYS A 92 -7.42 -6.82 4.66
N LEU A 93 -8.11 -7.57 5.55
CA LEU A 93 -8.02 -9.03 5.60
C LEU A 93 -8.98 -9.71 4.63
N PHE A 94 -9.98 -8.99 4.10
CA PHE A 94 -11.02 -9.54 3.24
C PHE A 94 -10.50 -10.27 1.99
N PRO A 95 -9.38 -9.89 1.34
CA PRO A 95 -8.89 -10.62 0.17
C PRO A 95 -8.20 -11.94 0.50
N ALA A 96 -7.82 -12.14 1.77
CA ALA A 96 -6.99 -13.28 2.18
C ALA A 96 -7.59 -14.63 1.79
N LYS A 97 -8.94 -14.75 1.81
CA LYS A 97 -9.63 -16.01 1.48
C LYS A 97 -9.40 -16.43 0.02
N ASP A 98 -9.48 -15.49 -0.91
CA ASP A 98 -9.32 -15.77 -2.33
C ASP A 98 -7.89 -16.22 -2.64
N PHE A 99 -6.89 -15.62 -1.99
CA PHE A 99 -5.49 -16.04 -2.10
C PHE A 99 -5.24 -17.40 -1.46
N PHE A 100 -5.75 -17.60 -0.25
CA PHE A 100 -5.62 -18.86 0.48
C PHE A 100 -6.18 -20.04 -0.33
N ASP A 101 -7.36 -19.89 -0.95
CA ASP A 101 -8.02 -20.95 -1.73
C ASP A 101 -7.23 -21.38 -2.97
N VAL A 102 -6.33 -20.55 -3.45
CA VAL A 102 -5.45 -20.86 -4.59
C VAL A 102 -3.99 -21.14 -4.17
N GLY A 103 -3.75 -21.37 -2.87
CA GLY A 103 -2.44 -21.75 -2.35
C GLY A 103 -1.43 -20.60 -2.26
N ILE A 104 -1.89 -19.38 -2.06
CA ILE A 104 -1.07 -18.18 -1.90
C ILE A 104 -1.21 -17.66 -0.47
N SER A 105 -0.10 -17.47 0.21
CA SER A 105 -0.05 -16.82 1.52
C SER A 105 -0.35 -15.31 1.38
N TYR A 106 -1.00 -14.75 2.41
CA TYR A 106 -1.43 -13.35 2.41
C TYR A 106 -0.94 -12.63 3.66
N CYS A 107 -0.44 -11.43 3.48
CA CYS A 107 0.00 -10.55 4.55
C CYS A 107 -0.66 -9.18 4.40
N SER A 108 -1.23 -8.65 5.48
CA SER A 108 -1.66 -7.25 5.56
C SER A 108 -0.76 -6.51 6.54
N ILE A 109 -0.19 -5.39 6.13
CA ILE A 109 0.73 -4.61 6.97
C ILE A 109 0.08 -3.32 7.45
N ASP A 110 0.39 -2.93 8.69
CA ASP A 110 0.18 -1.58 9.20
C ASP A 110 1.44 -0.74 9.00
N TYR A 111 1.27 0.55 9.07
CA TYR A 111 2.33 1.57 9.12
C TYR A 111 1.82 2.76 9.93
N THR A 112 2.72 3.55 10.51
CA THR A 112 2.34 4.73 11.31
C THR A 112 1.70 5.79 10.44
N LEU A 113 0.49 6.20 10.80
CA LEU A 113 -0.31 7.18 10.04
C LEU A 113 0.12 8.62 10.33
N ALA A 114 -0.14 9.52 9.40
CA ALA A 114 -0.03 10.95 9.64
C ALA A 114 -1.02 11.40 10.73
N PRO A 115 -0.66 12.39 11.58
CA PRO A 115 0.56 13.20 11.54
C PRO A 115 1.75 12.59 12.30
N HIS A 116 1.68 11.35 12.79
CA HIS A 116 2.69 10.72 13.63
C HIS A 116 3.90 10.22 12.84
N ALA A 117 3.74 10.00 11.53
CA ALA A 117 4.82 9.77 10.57
C ALA A 117 4.59 10.62 9.31
N ASN A 118 5.65 10.96 8.60
CA ASN A 118 5.60 11.52 7.26
C ASN A 118 5.61 10.39 6.21
N ILE A 119 5.35 10.73 4.94
CA ILE A 119 5.26 9.72 3.87
C ILE A 119 6.60 9.01 3.64
N ASP A 120 7.72 9.69 3.81
CA ASP A 120 9.07 9.10 3.75
C ASP A 120 9.19 7.94 4.75
N GLU A 121 8.84 8.19 6.01
CA GLU A 121 8.90 7.18 7.07
C GLU A 121 7.93 6.03 6.78
N MET A 122 6.73 6.30 6.26
CA MET A 122 5.78 5.24 5.88
C MET A 122 6.34 4.33 4.77
N ILE A 123 7.07 4.91 3.81
CA ILE A 123 7.77 4.13 2.77
C ILE A 123 8.85 3.25 3.40
N GLU A 124 9.67 3.80 4.30
CA GLU A 124 10.69 3.04 5.01
C GLU A 124 10.09 1.92 5.89
N GLN A 125 8.93 2.15 6.49
CA GLN A 125 8.20 1.11 7.23
C GLN A 125 7.74 -0.02 6.30
N CYS A 126 7.21 0.30 5.12
CA CYS A 126 6.87 -0.72 4.11
C CYS A 126 8.09 -1.52 3.64
N ILE A 127 9.24 -0.86 3.47
CA ILE A 127 10.51 -1.52 3.12
C ILE A 127 10.93 -2.46 4.26
N ARG A 128 10.88 -2.02 5.51
CA ARG A 128 11.18 -2.87 6.68
C ARG A 128 10.24 -4.08 6.79
N ALA A 129 8.97 -3.91 6.46
CA ALA A 129 8.02 -5.03 6.44
C ALA A 129 8.46 -6.11 5.41
N VAL A 130 8.85 -5.70 4.20
CA VAL A 130 9.37 -6.63 3.18
C VAL A 130 10.66 -7.30 3.64
N GLN A 131 11.60 -6.55 4.25
CA GLN A 131 12.84 -7.11 4.80
C GLN A 131 12.55 -8.15 5.87
N TRP A 132 11.66 -7.84 6.81
CA TRP A 132 11.28 -8.75 7.89
C TRP A 132 10.62 -10.02 7.33
N LEU A 133 9.72 -9.88 6.35
CA LEU A 133 9.08 -11.01 5.69
C LEU A 133 10.11 -11.87 4.96
N TYR A 134 11.08 -11.29 4.25
CA TYR A 134 12.15 -12.02 3.58
C TYR A 134 12.96 -12.87 4.58
N GLN A 135 13.38 -12.27 5.70
CA GLN A 135 14.14 -12.94 6.75
C GLN A 135 13.34 -14.02 7.48
N SER A 136 12.02 -13.89 7.50
CA SER A 136 11.10 -14.77 8.22
C SER A 136 10.57 -15.94 7.37
N ALA A 137 10.89 -15.98 6.08
CA ALA A 137 10.32 -16.95 5.14
C ALA A 137 10.50 -18.40 5.58
N ILE A 138 11.71 -18.79 5.98
CA ILE A 138 12.00 -20.15 6.47
C ILE A 138 11.16 -20.50 7.70
N LYS A 139 10.94 -19.53 8.60
CA LYS A 139 10.17 -19.77 9.83
C LYS A 139 8.68 -20.03 9.54
N TYR A 140 8.14 -19.35 8.54
CA TYR A 140 6.71 -19.42 8.23
C TYR A 140 6.38 -20.31 7.01
N GLY A 141 7.36 -20.77 6.25
CA GLY A 141 7.21 -21.76 5.18
C GLY A 141 6.67 -21.20 3.85
N TYR A 142 6.81 -19.92 3.59
CA TYR A 142 6.54 -19.31 2.27
C TYR A 142 7.85 -19.06 1.50
N ASP A 143 7.77 -18.89 0.18
CA ASP A 143 8.92 -18.70 -0.71
C ASP A 143 9.35 -17.23 -0.76
N GLU A 144 10.52 -16.91 -0.20
CA GLU A 144 11.10 -15.56 -0.21
C GLU A 144 11.41 -15.03 -1.62
N LYS A 145 11.37 -15.89 -2.63
CA LYS A 145 11.59 -15.51 -4.04
C LYS A 145 10.29 -15.20 -4.79
N LYS A 146 9.13 -15.27 -4.12
CA LYS A 146 7.82 -15.11 -4.73
C LYS A 146 6.97 -14.08 -3.98
N PHE A 147 7.49 -12.86 -3.85
CA PHE A 147 6.78 -11.74 -3.23
C PHE A 147 6.05 -10.88 -4.25
N PHE A 148 4.80 -10.58 -3.93
CA PHE A 148 3.92 -9.72 -4.73
C PHE A 148 3.33 -8.63 -3.83
N LEU A 149 3.28 -7.39 -4.34
CA LEU A 149 2.66 -6.28 -3.63
C LEU A 149 1.26 -6.01 -4.18
N ILE A 150 0.35 -5.69 -3.28
CA ILE A 150 -0.93 -5.08 -3.64
C ILE A 150 -1.09 -3.82 -2.79
N GLY A 151 -1.49 -2.73 -3.41
CA GLY A 151 -1.83 -1.51 -2.70
C GLY A 151 -3.10 -0.89 -3.23
N SER A 152 -3.88 -0.26 -2.35
CA SER A 152 -5.09 0.47 -2.71
C SER A 152 -4.96 1.94 -2.34
N SER A 153 -5.28 2.87 -3.26
CA SER A 153 -5.27 4.31 -3.03
C SER A 153 -3.87 4.80 -2.52
N ALA A 154 -3.80 5.37 -1.32
CA ALA A 154 -2.54 5.73 -0.66
C ALA A 154 -1.61 4.52 -0.49
N GLY A 155 -2.17 3.32 -0.25
CA GLY A 155 -1.39 2.07 -0.21
C GLY A 155 -0.81 1.69 -1.57
N ALA A 156 -1.49 2.02 -2.68
CA ALA A 156 -0.92 1.81 -4.02
C ALA A 156 0.25 2.77 -4.28
N HIS A 157 0.20 3.99 -3.75
CA HIS A 157 1.35 4.89 -3.75
C HIS A 157 2.54 4.26 -2.99
N LEU A 158 2.31 3.81 -1.75
CA LEU A 158 3.35 3.16 -0.92
C LEU A 158 3.89 1.89 -1.60
N ALA A 159 3.01 1.04 -2.16
CA ALA A 159 3.40 -0.15 -2.90
C ALA A 159 4.27 0.18 -4.12
N ALA A 160 3.92 1.25 -4.87
CA ALA A 160 4.72 1.71 -6.01
C ALA A 160 6.10 2.20 -5.56
N MET A 161 6.18 2.98 -4.49
CA MET A 161 7.46 3.45 -3.93
C MET A 161 8.30 2.27 -3.43
N THR A 162 7.69 1.32 -2.73
CA THR A 162 8.35 0.09 -2.25
C THR A 162 8.86 -0.77 -3.43
N MET A 163 8.05 -0.94 -4.49
CA MET A 163 8.49 -1.66 -5.70
C MET A 163 9.70 -0.99 -6.37
N LEU A 164 9.74 0.36 -6.38
CA LEU A 164 10.81 1.15 -7.01
C LEU A 164 12.05 1.30 -6.12
N THR A 165 12.04 0.72 -4.93
CA THR A 165 13.20 0.72 -4.01
C THR A 165 14.40 0.04 -4.65
N ASP A 166 15.58 0.55 -4.34
CA ASP A 166 16.85 -0.07 -4.70
C ASP A 166 17.23 -1.10 -3.63
N TRP A 167 16.71 -2.32 -3.80
CA TRP A 167 16.74 -3.37 -2.78
C TRP A 167 18.16 -3.84 -2.43
N GLU A 168 19.13 -3.65 -3.32
CA GLU A 168 20.53 -3.97 -3.05
C GLU A 168 21.11 -3.11 -1.92
N ASN A 169 20.59 -1.87 -1.73
CA ASN A 169 20.95 -1.01 -0.61
C ASN A 169 20.44 -1.54 0.76
N TYR A 170 19.56 -2.53 0.74
CA TYR A 170 18.99 -3.17 1.92
C TYR A 170 19.46 -4.64 2.07
N ASP A 171 20.54 -5.02 1.37
CA ASP A 171 21.10 -6.38 1.33
C ASP A 171 20.08 -7.45 0.86
N LEU A 172 19.17 -7.06 -0.05
CA LEU A 172 18.13 -7.91 -0.62
C LEU A 172 18.28 -8.03 -2.15
N PRO A 173 17.76 -9.12 -2.76
CA PRO A 173 17.79 -9.27 -4.21
C PRO A 173 17.09 -8.10 -4.93
N ALA A 174 17.71 -7.55 -5.98
CA ALA A 174 17.14 -6.45 -6.76
C ALA A 174 15.74 -6.76 -7.32
N ASP A 175 15.44 -8.04 -7.55
CA ASP A 175 14.18 -8.54 -8.09
C ASP A 175 13.29 -9.21 -7.02
N ILE A 176 13.43 -8.85 -5.75
CA ILE A 176 12.65 -9.42 -4.64
C ILE A 176 11.14 -9.33 -4.88
N ILE A 177 10.65 -8.23 -5.46
CA ILE A 177 9.25 -8.05 -5.83
C ILE A 177 9.04 -8.55 -7.27
N LYS A 178 8.23 -9.60 -7.43
CA LYS A 178 7.95 -10.26 -8.72
C LYS A 178 6.76 -9.64 -9.44
N GLY A 179 5.86 -8.99 -8.72
CA GLY A 179 4.71 -8.31 -9.28
C GLY A 179 4.11 -7.30 -8.32
N CYS A 180 3.42 -6.31 -8.89
CA CYS A 180 2.75 -5.29 -8.10
C CYS A 180 1.40 -4.96 -8.72
N THR A 181 0.33 -5.01 -7.92
CA THR A 181 -1.01 -4.59 -8.31
C THR A 181 -1.36 -3.29 -7.59
N LEU A 182 -1.61 -2.25 -8.36
CA LEU A 182 -1.83 -0.89 -7.89
C LEU A 182 -3.27 -0.47 -8.20
N LEU A 183 -4.10 -0.38 -7.16
CA LEU A 183 -5.53 -0.09 -7.28
C LEU A 183 -5.80 1.38 -6.94
N SER A 184 -6.27 2.17 -7.91
CA SER A 184 -6.67 3.58 -7.75
C SER A 184 -5.63 4.43 -7.02
N GLY A 185 -4.35 4.26 -7.34
CA GLY A 185 -3.24 4.91 -6.64
C GLY A 185 -3.04 6.38 -7.02
N VAL A 186 -2.43 7.12 -6.10
CA VAL A 186 -2.02 8.52 -6.32
C VAL A 186 -0.54 8.56 -6.64
N TYR A 187 -0.19 8.68 -7.93
CA TYR A 187 1.20 8.56 -8.39
C TYR A 187 1.91 9.90 -8.60
N ASP A 188 1.16 11.01 -8.63
CA ASP A 188 1.65 12.38 -8.51
C ASP A 188 0.97 13.01 -7.29
N ILE A 189 1.71 13.14 -6.19
CA ILE A 189 1.16 13.68 -4.95
C ILE A 189 1.33 15.20 -4.80
N ARG A 190 1.90 15.88 -5.80
CA ARG A 190 2.09 17.34 -5.78
C ARG A 190 0.78 18.13 -5.69
N PRO A 191 -0.33 17.72 -6.36
CA PRO A 191 -1.60 18.41 -6.19
C PRO A 191 -2.12 18.43 -4.76
N ILE A 192 -1.83 17.38 -3.97
CA ILE A 192 -2.26 17.24 -2.57
C ILE A 192 -1.73 18.38 -1.70
N VAL A 193 -0.55 18.91 -2.00
CA VAL A 193 0.08 20.04 -1.27
C VAL A 193 -0.86 21.25 -1.13
N LYS A 194 -1.79 21.41 -2.08
CA LYS A 194 -2.73 22.53 -2.11
C LYS A 194 -4.12 22.21 -1.51
N THR A 195 -4.33 21.01 -0.97
CA THR A 195 -5.61 20.53 -0.48
C THR A 195 -5.60 20.37 1.05
N TYR A 196 -6.79 20.28 1.66
CA TYR A 196 -6.94 19.98 3.09
C TYR A 196 -6.30 18.65 3.51
N ILE A 197 -6.14 17.72 2.57
CA ILE A 197 -5.49 16.41 2.80
C ILE A 197 -4.06 16.59 3.30
N ASN A 198 -3.42 17.70 2.92
CA ASN A 198 -2.03 17.99 3.30
C ASN A 198 -1.86 18.48 4.75
N GLU A 199 -2.93 18.89 5.44
CA GLU A 199 -2.80 19.43 6.80
C GLU A 199 -2.02 18.50 7.75
N PRO A 200 -2.33 17.18 7.87
CA PRO A 200 -1.53 16.28 8.70
C PRO A 200 -0.26 15.76 8.01
N LEU A 201 -0.16 15.81 6.68
CA LEU A 201 1.01 15.33 5.93
C LEU A 201 2.16 16.34 5.90
N ASN A 202 1.83 17.63 5.96
CA ASN A 202 2.78 18.75 5.95
C ASN A 202 3.82 18.68 4.80
N LEU A 203 3.36 18.27 3.60
CA LEU A 203 4.20 18.19 2.41
C LEU A 203 4.44 19.57 1.83
N ASP A 204 5.66 19.82 1.40
CA ASP A 204 5.98 20.88 0.44
C ASP A 204 6.09 20.32 -0.99
N MET A 205 6.17 21.21 -1.96
CA MET A 205 6.20 20.84 -3.38
C MET A 205 7.45 20.02 -3.75
N GLN A 206 8.58 20.29 -3.11
CA GLN A 206 9.82 19.57 -3.35
C GLN A 206 9.71 18.14 -2.84
N THR A 207 9.28 17.97 -1.59
CA THR A 207 9.06 16.66 -0.97
C THR A 207 8.02 15.87 -1.73
N ALA A 208 6.89 16.50 -2.09
CA ALA A 208 5.84 15.84 -2.89
C ALA A 208 6.37 15.36 -4.25
N SER A 209 7.24 16.15 -4.91
CA SER A 209 7.87 15.72 -6.17
C SER A 209 8.81 14.53 -5.98
N MET A 210 9.61 14.53 -4.91
CA MET A 210 10.55 13.45 -4.60
C MET A 210 9.81 12.16 -4.23
N LEU A 211 8.64 12.26 -3.61
CA LEU A 211 7.84 11.13 -3.16
C LEU A 211 6.75 10.70 -4.16
N SER A 212 6.70 11.30 -5.35
CA SER A 212 5.78 10.89 -6.40
C SER A 212 6.38 9.76 -7.25
N PRO A 213 5.81 8.54 -7.25
CA PRO A 213 6.30 7.41 -8.06
C PRO A 213 6.40 7.74 -9.54
N LEU A 214 5.52 8.60 -10.06
CA LEU A 214 5.49 9.02 -11.45
C LEU A 214 6.85 9.52 -11.96
N PHE A 215 7.67 10.17 -11.11
CA PHE A 215 8.97 10.70 -11.46
C PHE A 215 10.15 9.75 -11.18
N LYS A 216 9.84 8.56 -10.63
CA LYS A 216 10.84 7.54 -10.30
C LYS A 216 10.76 6.31 -11.19
N VAL A 217 9.85 6.31 -12.18
CA VAL A 217 9.66 5.17 -13.09
C VAL A 217 10.97 4.85 -13.80
N ARG A 218 11.42 3.62 -13.67
CA ARG A 218 12.59 3.04 -14.33
C ARG A 218 12.25 1.65 -14.83
N SER A 219 13.10 1.05 -15.65
CA SER A 219 12.95 -0.35 -16.03
C SER A 219 12.98 -1.22 -14.78
N HIS A 220 11.97 -2.06 -14.63
CA HIS A 220 11.82 -2.99 -13.52
C HIS A 220 11.42 -4.37 -14.06
N THR A 221 11.84 -5.43 -13.37
CA THR A 221 11.52 -6.82 -13.76
C THR A 221 10.16 -7.29 -13.26
N ALA A 222 9.57 -6.59 -12.28
CA ALA A 222 8.26 -6.94 -11.73
C ALA A 222 7.12 -6.73 -12.75
N ASN A 223 6.19 -7.67 -12.79
CA ASN A 223 4.95 -7.50 -13.53
C ASN A 223 4.08 -6.44 -12.85
N LEU A 224 3.51 -5.51 -13.62
CA LEU A 224 2.73 -4.41 -13.10
C LEU A 224 1.30 -4.46 -13.62
N ILE A 225 0.33 -4.42 -12.70
CA ILE A 225 -1.09 -4.23 -12.98
C ILE A 225 -1.52 -2.91 -12.35
N ILE A 226 -2.08 -2.00 -13.14
CA ILE A 226 -2.63 -0.73 -12.67
C ILE A 226 -4.10 -0.69 -13.03
N SER A 227 -4.94 -0.41 -12.04
CA SER A 227 -6.38 -0.18 -12.20
C SER A 227 -6.76 1.16 -11.60
N TRP A 228 -7.75 1.86 -12.20
CA TRP A 228 -8.28 3.15 -11.73
C TRP A 228 -9.79 3.17 -11.82
#